data_9455d134c4084cb5cb591324a621476c
#
_entry.id   9455d134c4084cb5cb591324a621476c
#
_cell.length_a   1.000
_cell.length_b   1.000
_cell.length_c   1.000
_cell.angle_alpha   90.00
_cell.angle_beta   90.00
_cell.angle_gamma   90.00
#
_symmetry.space_group_name_H-M   'P 1'
#
loop_
_entity.id
_entity.type
_entity.pdbx_description
1 polymer ?
#
loop_
_entity_poly.entity_id
_entity_poly.type
_entity_poly.pdbx_seq_one_letter_code
_entity_poly.pdbx_strand_id
1 'polypeptide(L)'
;LTTIAGFIGLYFAAYMPPFKFFGLFTAIGVAIAWIYSLIFLPAAMSIIQPNASKRMVKLAQSDELDTFAKIMVSLGNITLNNARKVIVFFVLIIVSGFYSATHLSVNENRIETFHPSEPLFKADQAINQYLNGTNNLNIIIEANESEALFTTENLTQIEALQTYALTLENVKGATSIVDYLKQMHRSLNGGDKQYYWLPKNKELIAQYFLIYSASSDPTDFEEEIDYDYRIANIRLSMNK
;
A
#
# COMPACT_ATOMS: atom_id res chain seq x y z
N LEU A 1 23.61 4.22 17.72
CA LEU A 1 22.56 3.55 18.51
C LEU A 1 21.15 3.98 18.07
N THR A 2 20.86 5.27 17.89
CA THR A 2 19.55 5.78 17.46
C THR A 2 19.11 5.20 16.11
N THR A 3 20.03 5.07 15.15
CA THR A 3 19.77 4.47 13.85
C THR A 3 19.38 3.00 13.97
N ILE A 4 20.07 2.23 14.81
CA ILE A 4 19.72 0.83 15.10
C ILE A 4 18.32 0.75 15.69
N ALA A 5 18.03 1.59 16.68
CA ALA A 5 16.70 1.63 17.30
C ALA A 5 15.60 2.00 16.30
N GLY A 6 15.85 2.94 15.37
CA GLY A 6 14.91 3.30 14.30
C GLY A 6 14.59 2.11 13.37
N PHE A 7 15.60 1.34 12.93
CA PHE A 7 15.37 0.16 12.09
C PHE A 7 14.74 -1.02 12.83
N ILE A 8 15.04 -1.19 14.13
CA ILE A 8 14.32 -2.13 14.99
C ILE A 8 12.85 -1.69 15.13
N GLY A 9 12.60 -0.40 15.33
CA GLY A 9 11.24 0.14 15.33
C GLY A 9 10.47 -0.17 14.04
N LEU A 10 11.12 -0.05 12.88
CA LEU A 10 10.53 -0.42 11.60
C LEU A 10 10.19 -1.91 11.53
N TYR A 11 11.05 -2.80 12.08
CA TYR A 11 10.76 -4.25 12.15
C TYR A 11 9.47 -4.54 12.91
N PHE A 12 9.19 -3.83 14.01
CA PHE A 12 7.98 -4.05 14.79
C PHE A 12 6.74 -3.34 14.22
N ALA A 13 6.93 -2.19 13.58
CA ALA A 13 5.82 -1.39 13.05
C ALA A 13 5.34 -1.82 11.67
N ALA A 14 6.19 -2.44 10.84
CA ALA A 14 5.84 -2.80 9.47
C ALA A 14 4.96 -4.06 9.41
N TYR A 15 3.83 -3.97 8.71
CA TYR A 15 2.96 -5.11 8.39
C TYR A 15 3.47 -5.92 7.19
N MET A 16 4.06 -5.25 6.20
CA MET A 16 4.57 -5.91 5.00
C MET A 16 5.90 -6.64 5.26
N PRO A 17 6.00 -7.95 4.97
CA PRO A 17 7.20 -8.73 5.20
C PRO A 17 8.50 -8.13 4.64
N PRO A 18 8.55 -7.57 3.41
CA PRO A 18 9.77 -6.97 2.88
C PRO A 18 10.32 -5.84 3.76
N PHE A 19 9.46 -4.93 4.23
CA PHE A 19 9.88 -3.81 5.08
C PHE A 19 10.30 -4.28 6.48
N LYS A 20 9.64 -5.30 7.00
CA LYS A 20 9.98 -5.91 8.29
C LYS A 20 11.38 -6.49 8.26
N PHE A 21 11.69 -7.33 7.28
CA PHE A 21 13.02 -7.93 7.14
C PHE A 21 14.08 -6.90 6.75
N PHE A 22 13.76 -5.91 5.93
CA PHE A 22 14.64 -4.79 5.65
C PHE A 22 15.05 -4.07 6.95
N GLY A 23 14.11 -3.78 7.84
CA GLY A 23 14.39 -3.17 9.13
C GLY A 23 15.35 -4.00 9.96
N LEU A 24 15.10 -5.31 10.08
CA LEU A 24 15.94 -6.22 10.88
C LEU A 24 17.37 -6.32 10.33
N PHE A 25 17.52 -6.62 9.04
CA PHE A 25 18.86 -6.79 8.45
C PHE A 25 19.65 -5.49 8.43
N THR A 26 18.98 -4.36 8.21
CA THR A 26 19.66 -3.05 8.27
C THR A 26 20.09 -2.72 9.70
N ALA A 27 19.29 -3.03 10.71
CA ALA A 27 19.67 -2.84 12.11
C ALA A 27 20.92 -3.65 12.46
N ILE A 28 20.97 -4.92 12.04
CA ILE A 28 22.14 -5.79 12.23
C ILE A 28 23.36 -5.23 11.49
N GLY A 29 23.22 -4.81 10.24
CA GLY A 29 24.31 -4.22 9.45
C GLY A 29 24.90 -2.97 10.10
N VAL A 30 24.05 -2.07 10.58
CA VAL A 30 24.46 -0.84 11.29
C VAL A 30 25.14 -1.17 12.63
N ALA A 31 24.64 -2.19 13.35
CA ALA A 31 25.27 -2.65 14.60
C ALA A 31 26.69 -3.20 14.36
N ILE A 32 26.85 -4.02 13.33
CA ILE A 32 28.15 -4.56 12.93
C ILE A 32 29.10 -3.42 12.51
N ALA A 33 28.63 -2.47 11.70
CA ALA A 33 29.42 -1.32 11.29
C ALA A 33 29.84 -0.45 12.49
N TRP A 34 28.97 -0.29 13.47
CA TRP A 34 29.27 0.43 14.71
C TRP A 34 30.36 -0.29 15.52
N ILE A 35 30.23 -1.59 15.75
CA ILE A 35 31.25 -2.40 16.45
C ILE A 35 32.59 -2.36 15.69
N TYR A 36 32.54 -2.53 14.36
CA TYR A 36 33.72 -2.42 13.51
C TYR A 36 34.45 -1.08 13.68
N SER A 37 33.68 0.02 13.67
CA SER A 37 34.25 1.36 13.85
C SER A 37 34.89 1.56 15.21
N LEU A 38 34.34 0.96 16.28
CA LEU A 38 34.89 1.10 17.63
C LEU A 38 36.14 0.21 17.89
N ILE A 39 36.21 -0.95 17.24
CA ILE A 39 37.31 -1.92 17.48
C ILE A 39 38.34 -1.83 16.39
N PHE A 40 37.96 -1.95 15.14
CA PHE A 40 38.89 -2.04 14.03
C PHE A 40 39.61 -0.71 13.74
N LEU A 41 38.87 0.40 13.74
CA LEU A 41 39.44 1.70 13.39
C LEU A 41 40.56 2.11 14.37
N PRO A 42 40.37 2.08 15.70
CA PRO A 42 41.46 2.37 16.65
C PRO A 42 42.62 1.37 16.55
N ALA A 43 42.34 0.08 16.35
CA ALA A 43 43.41 -0.93 16.17
C ALA A 43 44.21 -0.68 14.90
N ALA A 44 43.59 -0.37 13.78
CA ALA A 44 44.26 -0.01 12.54
C ALA A 44 45.07 1.28 12.69
N MET A 45 44.53 2.28 13.36
CA MET A 45 45.26 3.54 13.65
C MET A 45 46.51 3.30 14.53
N SER A 46 46.46 2.38 15.49
CA SER A 46 47.59 2.04 16.33
C SER A 46 48.73 1.35 15.56
N ILE A 47 48.41 0.58 14.52
CA ILE A 47 49.36 -0.11 13.65
C ILE A 47 49.95 0.85 12.61
N ILE A 48 49.09 1.62 11.92
CA ILE A 48 49.49 2.48 10.82
C ILE A 48 50.23 3.73 11.31
N GLN A 49 49.92 4.18 12.54
CA GLN A 49 50.50 5.38 13.16
C GLN A 49 50.59 6.55 12.20
N PRO A 50 49.48 7.02 11.63
CA PRO A 50 49.51 8.06 10.63
C PRO A 50 50.13 9.32 11.24
N ASN A 51 51.10 9.94 10.53
CA ASN A 51 51.64 11.19 10.95
C ASN A 51 50.57 12.27 11.02
N ALA A 52 50.48 12.93 12.15
CA ALA A 52 49.53 14.05 12.31
C ALA A 52 49.78 15.10 11.24
N SER A 53 48.70 15.53 10.57
CA SER A 53 48.78 16.59 9.57
C SER A 53 49.44 17.86 10.18
N LYS A 54 50.39 18.46 9.48
CA LYS A 54 51.05 19.71 9.90
C LYS A 54 50.03 20.81 10.31
N ARG A 55 48.84 20.80 9.69
CA ARG A 55 47.73 21.68 10.04
C ARG A 55 47.14 21.35 11.41
N MET A 56 46.94 20.06 11.73
CA MET A 56 46.45 19.62 13.04
C MET A 56 47.44 19.92 14.16
N VAL A 57 48.75 19.69 13.94
CA VAL A 57 49.78 20.03 14.91
C VAL A 57 49.85 21.53 15.17
N LYS A 58 49.71 22.36 14.11
CA LYS A 58 49.69 23.79 14.22
C LYS A 58 48.44 24.33 14.93
N LEU A 59 47.26 23.74 14.67
CA LEU A 59 46.02 24.04 15.39
C LEU A 59 46.06 23.63 16.86
N ALA A 60 46.67 22.49 17.17
CA ALA A 60 46.82 22.04 18.56
C ALA A 60 47.82 22.91 19.37
N GLN A 61 48.73 23.62 18.70
CA GLN A 61 49.69 24.52 19.29
C GLN A 61 49.25 26.00 19.28
N SER A 62 48.19 26.35 18.56
CA SER A 62 47.62 27.69 18.50
C SER A 62 46.38 27.77 19.39
N ASP A 63 46.28 28.86 20.16
CA ASP A 63 45.06 29.23 20.90
C ASP A 63 43.90 29.69 19.97
N GLU A 64 44.13 29.70 18.65
CA GLU A 64 43.11 30.06 17.67
C GLU A 64 42.18 28.89 17.36
N LEU A 65 40.91 29.03 17.72
CA LEU A 65 39.88 28.11 17.34
C LEU A 65 39.67 28.13 15.81
N ASP A 66 39.73 26.95 15.17
CA ASP A 66 39.32 26.81 13.76
C ASP A 66 37.84 27.19 13.60
N THR A 67 37.47 27.57 12.38
CA THR A 67 36.10 28.01 12.06
C THR A 67 35.05 27.03 12.55
N PHE A 68 35.30 25.73 12.40
CA PHE A 68 34.42 24.70 12.89
C PHE A 68 34.31 24.70 14.43
N ALA A 69 35.44 24.84 15.12
CA ALA A 69 35.46 24.91 16.58
C ALA A 69 34.72 26.17 17.09
N LYS A 70 34.88 27.32 16.41
CA LYS A 70 34.12 28.55 16.74
C LYS A 70 32.61 28.36 16.60
N ILE A 71 32.15 27.68 15.54
CA ILE A 71 30.75 27.35 15.37
C ILE A 71 30.24 26.42 16.50
N MET A 72 31.00 25.39 16.85
CA MET A 72 30.63 24.44 17.92
C MET A 72 30.57 25.12 19.29
N VAL A 73 31.54 25.97 19.62
CA VAL A 73 31.55 26.76 20.86
C VAL A 73 30.38 27.76 20.89
N SER A 74 30.06 28.40 19.76
CA SER A 74 28.93 29.31 19.67
C SER A 74 27.60 28.59 19.88
N LEU A 75 27.41 27.43 19.25
CA LEU A 75 26.23 26.60 19.43
C LEU A 75 26.13 26.11 20.89
N GLY A 76 27.24 25.66 21.47
CA GLY A 76 27.28 25.25 22.88
C GLY A 76 26.86 26.42 23.82
N ASN A 77 27.39 27.59 23.59
CA ASN A 77 27.05 28.77 24.40
C ASN A 77 25.56 29.16 24.25
N ILE A 78 25.02 29.16 23.04
CA ILE A 78 23.59 29.40 22.80
C ILE A 78 22.76 28.40 23.56
N THR A 79 23.11 27.11 23.49
CA THR A 79 22.37 26.04 24.13
C THR A 79 22.43 26.16 25.65
N LEU A 80 23.59 26.38 26.23
CA LEU A 80 23.78 26.48 27.69
C LEU A 80 23.14 27.76 28.27
N ASN A 81 23.36 28.88 27.62
CA ASN A 81 22.85 30.18 28.11
C ASN A 81 21.32 30.34 27.90
N ASN A 82 20.75 29.63 26.93
CA ASN A 82 19.33 29.74 26.61
C ASN A 82 18.61 28.35 26.63
N ALA A 83 19.02 27.45 27.50
CA ALA A 83 18.53 26.08 27.53
C ALA A 83 16.99 25.98 27.51
N ARG A 84 16.29 26.82 28.27
CA ARG A 84 14.80 26.84 28.29
C ARG A 84 14.20 27.19 26.93
N LYS A 85 14.78 28.21 26.23
CA LYS A 85 14.28 28.61 24.90
C LYS A 85 14.54 27.54 23.87
N VAL A 86 15.67 26.86 23.94
CA VAL A 86 16.03 25.74 23.06
C VAL A 86 15.07 24.59 23.26
N ILE A 87 14.80 24.22 24.51
CA ILE A 87 13.81 23.14 24.81
C ILE A 87 12.42 23.49 24.29
N VAL A 88 11.94 24.72 24.57
CA VAL A 88 10.62 25.16 24.08
C VAL A 88 10.55 25.11 22.57
N PHE A 89 11.61 25.56 21.87
CA PHE A 89 11.68 25.53 20.41
C PHE A 89 11.55 24.09 19.86
N PHE A 90 12.28 23.12 20.43
CA PHE A 90 12.19 21.72 19.98
C PHE A 90 10.86 21.09 20.35
N VAL A 91 10.28 21.41 21.50
CA VAL A 91 8.93 20.95 21.87
C VAL A 91 7.89 21.47 20.86
N LEU A 92 7.99 22.75 20.45
CA LEU A 92 7.09 23.30 19.42
C LEU A 92 7.24 22.57 18.08
N ILE A 93 8.46 22.24 17.68
CA ILE A 93 8.70 21.45 16.45
C ILE A 93 8.05 20.05 16.57
N ILE A 94 8.24 19.38 17.70
CA ILE A 94 7.65 18.06 17.93
C ILE A 94 6.11 18.13 17.89
N VAL A 95 5.50 19.08 18.59
CA VAL A 95 4.04 19.27 18.59
C VAL A 95 3.52 19.60 17.19
N SER A 96 4.21 20.49 16.46
CA SER A 96 3.88 20.80 15.08
C SER A 96 3.99 19.55 14.16
N GLY A 97 5.03 18.74 14.35
CA GLY A 97 5.19 17.47 13.62
C GLY A 97 4.06 16.47 13.90
N PHE A 98 3.68 16.31 15.16
CA PHE A 98 2.54 15.47 15.51
C PHE A 98 1.22 15.99 14.90
N TYR A 99 0.98 17.29 14.97
CA TYR A 99 -0.19 17.90 14.34
C TYR A 99 -0.21 17.66 12.82
N SER A 100 0.92 17.85 12.15
CA SER A 100 1.04 17.59 10.70
C SER A 100 0.83 16.11 10.36
N ALA A 101 1.28 15.20 11.22
CA ALA A 101 1.11 13.76 11.03
C ALA A 101 -0.36 13.33 11.04
N THR A 102 -1.24 14.02 11.78
CA THR A 102 -2.68 13.72 11.79
C THR A 102 -3.39 14.08 10.49
N HIS A 103 -2.78 14.95 9.66
CA HIS A 103 -3.29 15.35 8.35
C HIS A 103 -2.63 14.57 7.20
N LEU A 104 -1.80 13.59 7.50
CA LEU A 104 -1.14 12.78 6.50
C LEU A 104 -2.11 11.74 5.96
N SER A 105 -2.51 11.88 4.70
CA SER A 105 -3.25 10.85 3.99
C SER A 105 -2.26 9.95 3.25
N VAL A 106 -2.31 8.66 3.56
CA VAL A 106 -1.52 7.66 2.82
C VAL A 106 -2.35 7.24 1.62
N ASN A 107 -2.08 7.84 0.48
CA ASN A 107 -2.72 7.49 -0.80
C ASN A 107 -1.62 7.05 -1.77
N GLU A 108 -1.31 5.75 -1.77
CA GLU A 108 -0.27 5.20 -2.63
C GLU A 108 -0.86 4.76 -3.96
N ASN A 109 -0.66 5.56 -4.99
CA ASN A 109 -0.91 5.15 -6.36
C ASN A 109 0.42 4.71 -7.01
N ARG A 110 0.58 3.40 -7.19
CA ARG A 110 1.82 2.82 -7.73
C ARG A 110 2.18 3.33 -9.11
N ILE A 111 1.18 3.63 -9.93
CA ILE A 111 1.41 4.10 -11.30
C ILE A 111 1.93 5.54 -11.33
N GLU A 112 1.58 6.37 -10.35
CA GLU A 112 2.07 7.75 -10.25
C GLU A 112 3.57 7.85 -9.92
N THR A 113 4.20 6.76 -9.49
CA THR A 113 5.66 6.71 -9.29
C THR A 113 6.42 6.64 -10.61
N PHE A 114 5.77 6.25 -11.71
CA PHE A 114 6.39 6.21 -13.04
C PHE A 114 6.41 7.59 -13.68
N HIS A 115 7.45 7.82 -14.51
CA HIS A 115 7.55 9.08 -15.24
C HIS A 115 6.41 9.19 -16.29
N PRO A 116 5.80 10.38 -16.51
CA PRO A 116 4.68 10.55 -17.45
C PRO A 116 4.96 10.14 -18.89
N SER A 117 6.22 10.05 -19.32
CA SER A 117 6.60 9.57 -20.65
C SER A 117 6.51 8.05 -20.81
N GLU A 118 6.48 7.31 -19.71
CA GLU A 118 6.48 5.85 -19.72
C GLU A 118 5.20 5.27 -20.32
N PRO A 119 5.32 4.19 -21.12
CA PRO A 119 4.17 3.55 -21.74
C PRO A 119 3.11 3.10 -20.73
N LEU A 120 3.55 2.59 -19.56
CA LEU A 120 2.66 2.13 -18.50
C LEU A 120 1.81 3.27 -17.92
N PHE A 121 2.42 4.44 -17.69
CA PHE A 121 1.70 5.63 -17.19
C PHE A 121 0.64 6.11 -18.21
N LYS A 122 0.99 6.14 -19.50
CA LYS A 122 0.06 6.51 -20.59
C LYS A 122 -1.08 5.52 -20.75
N ALA A 123 -0.78 4.21 -20.64
CA ALA A 123 -1.79 3.17 -20.69
C ALA A 123 -2.78 3.27 -19.54
N ASP A 124 -2.28 3.49 -18.33
CA ASP A 124 -3.13 3.72 -17.13
C ASP A 124 -4.04 4.94 -17.31
N GLN A 125 -3.50 6.05 -17.81
CA GLN A 125 -4.31 7.23 -18.12
C GLN A 125 -5.41 6.94 -19.14
N ALA A 126 -5.08 6.23 -20.21
CA ALA A 126 -6.06 5.88 -21.23
C ALA A 126 -7.15 4.97 -20.68
N ILE A 127 -6.81 3.97 -19.88
CA ILE A 127 -7.78 3.06 -19.24
C ILE A 127 -8.68 3.85 -18.27
N ASN A 128 -8.12 4.73 -17.45
CA ASN A 128 -8.91 5.57 -16.53
C ASN A 128 -9.81 6.58 -17.27
N GLN A 129 -9.42 7.03 -18.47
CA GLN A 129 -10.19 7.99 -19.26
C GLN A 129 -11.30 7.33 -20.10
N TYR A 130 -11.03 6.16 -20.70
CA TYR A 130 -11.91 5.54 -21.71
C TYR A 130 -12.61 4.27 -21.20
N LEU A 131 -12.15 3.68 -20.10
CA LEU A 131 -12.72 2.49 -19.49
C LEU A 131 -13.13 2.78 -18.03
N ASN A 132 -13.44 1.74 -17.29
CA ASN A 132 -13.98 1.86 -15.92
C ASN A 132 -12.92 2.09 -14.83
N GLY A 133 -11.66 2.38 -15.21
CA GLY A 133 -10.55 2.58 -14.28
C GLY A 133 -9.64 1.38 -14.15
N THR A 134 -8.49 1.61 -13.53
CA THR A 134 -7.44 0.58 -13.32
C THR A 134 -7.40 0.02 -11.90
N ASN A 135 -8.12 0.64 -10.96
CA ASN A 135 -8.20 0.17 -9.59
C ASN A 135 -9.41 -0.75 -9.42
N ASN A 136 -9.17 -1.94 -8.87
CA ASN A 136 -10.22 -2.91 -8.60
C ASN A 136 -10.37 -3.14 -7.10
N LEU A 137 -11.62 -3.19 -6.65
CA LEU A 137 -11.99 -3.63 -5.31
C LEU A 137 -12.89 -4.85 -5.44
N ASN A 138 -12.52 -5.92 -4.78
CA ASN A 138 -13.32 -7.15 -4.74
C ASN A 138 -14.10 -7.20 -3.43
N ILE A 139 -15.42 -7.32 -3.51
CA ILE A 139 -16.30 -7.56 -2.37
C ILE A 139 -16.65 -9.04 -2.37
N ILE A 140 -16.12 -9.76 -1.40
CA ILE A 140 -16.38 -11.19 -1.25
C ILE A 140 -17.61 -11.38 -0.37
N ILE A 141 -18.58 -12.14 -0.86
CA ILE A 141 -19.82 -12.49 -0.17
C ILE A 141 -19.75 -13.98 0.08
N GLU A 142 -19.82 -14.39 1.33
CA GLU A 142 -19.81 -15.80 1.73
C GLU A 142 -21.17 -16.16 2.32
N ALA A 143 -21.79 -17.20 1.77
CA ALA A 143 -23.01 -17.80 2.29
C ALA A 143 -22.68 -18.92 3.30
N ASN A 144 -23.59 -19.20 4.21
CA ASN A 144 -23.38 -20.21 5.25
C ASN A 144 -23.41 -21.67 4.73
N GLU A 145 -24.10 -21.91 3.61
CA GLU A 145 -24.32 -23.23 3.06
C GLU A 145 -23.90 -23.31 1.60
N SER A 146 -23.51 -24.49 1.15
CA SER A 146 -23.25 -24.77 -0.27
C SER A 146 -24.53 -24.57 -1.09
N GLU A 147 -24.39 -24.16 -2.33
CA GLU A 147 -25.48 -23.82 -3.26
C GLU A 147 -26.44 -22.72 -2.80
N ALA A 148 -26.12 -22.02 -1.71
CA ALA A 148 -26.95 -20.92 -1.22
C ALA A 148 -27.07 -19.75 -2.22
N LEU A 149 -26.10 -19.62 -3.13
CA LEU A 149 -26.14 -18.59 -4.17
C LEU A 149 -27.11 -18.89 -5.32
N PHE A 150 -27.71 -20.07 -5.38
CA PHE A 150 -28.82 -20.32 -6.33
C PHE A 150 -30.15 -19.72 -5.87
N THR A 151 -30.23 -19.27 -4.61
CA THR A 151 -31.46 -18.65 -4.13
C THR A 151 -31.63 -17.27 -4.69
N THR A 152 -32.83 -16.97 -5.22
CA THR A 152 -33.14 -15.65 -5.78
C THR A 152 -32.96 -14.53 -4.76
N GLU A 153 -33.19 -14.81 -3.47
CA GLU A 153 -33.02 -13.84 -2.39
C GLU A 153 -31.56 -13.37 -2.28
N ASN A 154 -30.60 -14.31 -2.21
CA ASN A 154 -29.18 -13.99 -2.13
C ASN A 154 -28.69 -13.25 -3.39
N LEU A 155 -29.10 -13.70 -4.56
CA LEU A 155 -28.73 -13.04 -5.81
C LEU A 155 -29.32 -11.63 -5.93
N THR A 156 -30.54 -11.41 -5.40
CA THR A 156 -31.15 -10.08 -5.36
C THR A 156 -30.40 -9.15 -4.40
N GLN A 157 -29.89 -9.68 -3.29
CA GLN A 157 -29.05 -8.90 -2.36
C GLN A 157 -27.71 -8.51 -3.01
N ILE A 158 -27.10 -9.43 -3.77
CA ILE A 158 -25.88 -9.15 -4.55
C ILE A 158 -26.17 -8.05 -5.59
N GLU A 159 -27.28 -8.15 -6.31
CA GLU A 159 -27.70 -7.13 -7.28
C GLU A 159 -27.93 -5.76 -6.63
N ALA A 160 -28.58 -5.74 -5.47
CA ALA A 160 -28.84 -4.52 -4.72
C ALA A 160 -27.52 -3.86 -4.25
N LEU A 161 -26.57 -4.68 -3.74
CA LEU A 161 -25.26 -4.21 -3.31
C LEU A 161 -24.44 -3.68 -4.49
N GLN A 162 -24.46 -4.37 -5.63
CA GLN A 162 -23.81 -3.95 -6.86
C GLN A 162 -24.39 -2.61 -7.36
N THR A 163 -25.72 -2.49 -7.35
CA THR A 163 -26.41 -1.26 -7.75
C THR A 163 -26.08 -0.11 -6.81
N TYR A 164 -26.04 -0.36 -5.51
CA TYR A 164 -25.61 0.62 -4.51
C TYR A 164 -24.17 1.06 -4.75
N ALA A 165 -23.26 0.13 -4.98
CA ALA A 165 -21.85 0.45 -5.25
C ALA A 165 -21.70 1.39 -6.45
N LEU A 166 -22.47 1.19 -7.51
CA LEU A 166 -22.48 2.08 -8.69
C LEU A 166 -22.96 3.50 -8.40
N THR A 167 -23.62 3.77 -7.26
CA THR A 167 -23.98 5.13 -6.85
C THR A 167 -22.83 5.90 -6.22
N LEU A 168 -21.75 5.21 -5.84
CA LEU A 168 -20.58 5.83 -5.24
C LEU A 168 -19.75 6.57 -6.29
N GLU A 169 -19.27 7.75 -5.95
CA GLU A 169 -18.62 8.69 -6.90
C GLU A 169 -17.41 8.09 -7.61
N ASN A 170 -16.62 7.27 -6.92
CA ASN A 170 -15.37 6.70 -7.45
C ASN A 170 -15.55 5.36 -8.16
N VAL A 171 -16.74 4.75 -8.10
CA VAL A 171 -17.02 3.47 -8.75
C VAL A 171 -17.56 3.73 -10.15
N LYS A 172 -16.87 3.22 -11.17
CA LYS A 172 -17.22 3.40 -12.59
C LYS A 172 -17.77 2.14 -13.24
N GLY A 173 -17.54 0.99 -12.62
CA GLY A 173 -18.06 -0.29 -13.08
C GLY A 173 -18.22 -1.27 -11.92
N ALA A 174 -19.16 -2.17 -12.06
CA ALA A 174 -19.35 -3.28 -11.13
C ALA A 174 -19.76 -4.51 -11.94
N THR A 175 -19.14 -5.64 -11.65
CA THR A 175 -19.44 -6.93 -12.30
C THR A 175 -19.61 -7.99 -11.23
N SER A 176 -20.61 -8.82 -11.37
CA SER A 176 -20.86 -9.96 -10.49
C SER A 176 -21.51 -11.12 -11.24
N ILE A 177 -21.68 -12.25 -10.59
CA ILE A 177 -22.39 -13.40 -11.16
C ILE A 177 -23.81 -13.06 -11.63
N VAL A 178 -24.42 -12.00 -11.07
CA VAL A 178 -25.76 -11.55 -11.46
C VAL A 178 -25.78 -11.06 -12.91
N ASP A 179 -24.73 -10.39 -13.37
CA ASP A 179 -24.64 -9.92 -14.76
C ASP A 179 -24.58 -11.09 -15.75
N TYR A 180 -23.83 -12.15 -15.40
CA TYR A 180 -23.76 -13.36 -16.19
C TYR A 180 -25.13 -14.04 -16.28
N LEU A 181 -25.85 -14.17 -15.16
CA LEU A 181 -27.19 -14.76 -15.13
C LEU A 181 -28.19 -13.97 -15.97
N LYS A 182 -28.16 -12.63 -15.88
CA LYS A 182 -28.99 -11.76 -16.71
C LYS A 182 -28.68 -11.91 -18.20
N GLN A 183 -27.40 -12.01 -18.54
CA GLN A 183 -26.95 -12.18 -19.90
C GLN A 183 -27.34 -13.55 -20.47
N MET A 184 -27.21 -14.63 -19.66
CA MET A 184 -27.67 -15.96 -20.03
C MET A 184 -29.19 -15.98 -20.24
N HIS A 185 -29.96 -15.38 -19.31
CA HIS A 185 -31.40 -15.27 -19.45
C HIS A 185 -31.80 -14.56 -20.74
N ARG A 186 -31.16 -13.46 -21.04
CA ARG A 186 -31.36 -12.74 -22.31
C ARG A 186 -31.01 -13.59 -23.52
N SER A 187 -29.85 -14.24 -23.53
CA SER A 187 -29.36 -15.00 -24.68
C SER A 187 -30.25 -16.20 -25.00
N LEU A 188 -30.71 -16.92 -23.97
CA LEU A 188 -31.59 -18.08 -24.12
C LEU A 188 -33.04 -17.72 -24.50
N ASN A 189 -33.43 -16.44 -24.37
CA ASN A 189 -34.71 -15.90 -24.80
C ASN A 189 -34.60 -15.07 -26.09
N GLY A 190 -33.74 -15.49 -27.03
CA GLY A 190 -33.64 -14.87 -28.35
C GLY A 190 -32.81 -13.59 -28.44
N GLY A 191 -32.11 -13.21 -27.36
CA GLY A 191 -31.23 -12.05 -27.32
C GLY A 191 -31.93 -10.69 -27.11
N ASP A 192 -33.25 -10.68 -26.93
CA ASP A 192 -34.01 -9.47 -26.73
C ASP A 192 -33.70 -8.81 -25.38
N LYS A 193 -33.52 -7.49 -25.35
CA LYS A 193 -33.20 -6.70 -24.18
C LYS A 193 -34.25 -6.77 -23.06
N GLN A 194 -35.50 -7.04 -23.41
CA GLN A 194 -36.58 -7.20 -22.40
C GLN A 194 -36.33 -8.35 -21.41
N TYR A 195 -35.50 -9.33 -21.78
CA TYR A 195 -35.14 -10.47 -20.93
C TYR A 195 -33.84 -10.26 -20.14
N TYR A 196 -33.30 -9.05 -20.11
CA TYR A 196 -32.10 -8.73 -19.30
C TYR A 196 -32.50 -8.40 -17.85
N TRP A 197 -32.89 -9.45 -17.11
CA TRP A 197 -33.24 -9.39 -15.68
C TRP A 197 -32.91 -10.71 -14.98
N LEU A 198 -32.81 -10.67 -13.64
CA LEU A 198 -32.44 -11.84 -12.83
C LEU A 198 -33.63 -12.81 -12.71
N PRO A 199 -33.53 -14.07 -13.15
CA PRO A 199 -34.58 -15.05 -13.00
C PRO A 199 -34.97 -15.28 -11.54
N LYS A 200 -36.28 -15.40 -11.27
CA LYS A 200 -36.82 -15.66 -9.90
C LYS A 200 -37.00 -17.12 -9.55
N ASN A 201 -36.63 -18.03 -10.43
CA ASN A 201 -36.79 -19.47 -10.23
C ASN A 201 -35.40 -20.09 -10.00
N LYS A 202 -35.22 -20.75 -8.84
CA LYS A 202 -33.97 -21.43 -8.44
C LYS A 202 -33.55 -22.53 -9.42
N GLU A 203 -34.51 -23.32 -9.88
CA GLU A 203 -34.26 -24.41 -10.81
C GLU A 203 -33.78 -23.90 -12.18
N LEU A 204 -34.34 -22.78 -12.64
CA LEU A 204 -33.91 -22.12 -13.87
C LEU A 204 -32.50 -21.56 -13.75
N ILE A 205 -32.16 -20.99 -12.61
CA ILE A 205 -30.79 -20.47 -12.31
C ILE A 205 -29.81 -21.68 -12.35
N ALA A 206 -30.10 -22.77 -11.67
CA ALA A 206 -29.26 -23.96 -11.67
C ALA A 206 -29.11 -24.54 -13.10
N GLN A 207 -30.15 -24.52 -13.92
CA GLN A 207 -30.08 -24.94 -15.33
C GLN A 207 -29.15 -24.03 -16.15
N TYR A 208 -29.14 -22.72 -15.91
CA TYR A 208 -28.26 -21.81 -16.60
C TYR A 208 -26.79 -22.11 -16.28
N PHE A 209 -26.47 -22.36 -15.03
CA PHE A 209 -25.12 -22.77 -14.65
C PHE A 209 -24.74 -24.11 -15.28
N LEU A 210 -25.65 -25.08 -15.31
CA LEU A 210 -25.41 -26.38 -15.94
C LEU A 210 -25.15 -26.22 -17.46
N ILE A 211 -25.98 -25.47 -18.17
CA ILE A 211 -25.82 -25.20 -19.61
C ILE A 211 -24.48 -24.49 -19.87
N TYR A 212 -24.13 -23.50 -19.05
CA TYR A 212 -22.89 -22.78 -19.20
C TYR A 212 -21.68 -23.68 -18.98
N SER A 213 -21.64 -24.44 -17.90
CA SER A 213 -20.55 -25.37 -17.60
C SER A 213 -20.38 -26.49 -18.61
N ALA A 214 -21.46 -26.85 -19.33
CA ALA A 214 -21.42 -27.82 -20.41
C ALA A 214 -21.01 -27.26 -21.76
N SER A 215 -21.14 -25.94 -21.97
CA SER A 215 -20.92 -25.27 -23.27
C SER A 215 -19.70 -24.35 -23.31
N SER A 216 -19.17 -23.97 -22.17
CA SER A 216 -18.05 -23.04 -22.02
C SER A 216 -17.00 -23.59 -21.05
N ASP A 217 -15.85 -22.95 -20.97
CA ASP A 217 -14.85 -23.29 -19.96
C ASP A 217 -15.41 -22.95 -18.58
N PRO A 218 -15.49 -23.89 -17.62
CA PRO A 218 -15.96 -23.60 -16.26
C PRO A 218 -15.16 -22.51 -15.56
N THR A 219 -13.92 -22.23 -16.01
CA THR A 219 -13.05 -21.19 -15.43
C THR A 219 -13.48 -19.78 -15.81
N ASP A 220 -14.38 -19.59 -16.78
CA ASP A 220 -14.77 -18.27 -17.28
C ASP A 220 -15.42 -17.35 -16.22
N PHE A 221 -15.99 -17.93 -15.15
CA PHE A 221 -16.60 -17.15 -14.06
C PHE A 221 -16.13 -17.55 -12.66
N GLU A 222 -15.04 -18.34 -12.56
CA GLU A 222 -14.41 -18.65 -11.27
C GLU A 222 -13.95 -17.40 -10.50
N GLU A 223 -13.75 -16.28 -11.17
CA GLU A 223 -13.44 -15.01 -10.53
C GLU A 223 -14.65 -14.40 -9.83
N GLU A 224 -15.88 -14.76 -10.21
CA GLU A 224 -17.13 -14.23 -9.66
C GLU A 224 -17.87 -15.18 -8.71
N ILE A 225 -17.61 -16.49 -8.80
CA ILE A 225 -18.27 -17.49 -7.96
C ILE A 225 -17.41 -18.76 -7.80
N ASP A 226 -17.44 -19.38 -6.63
CA ASP A 226 -16.74 -20.62 -6.36
C ASP A 226 -17.50 -21.87 -6.85
N TYR A 227 -16.83 -23.02 -6.90
CA TYR A 227 -17.41 -24.30 -7.32
C TYR A 227 -18.55 -24.82 -6.43
N ASP A 228 -18.54 -24.45 -5.15
CA ASP A 228 -19.57 -24.85 -4.20
C ASP A 228 -20.77 -23.90 -4.22
N TYR A 229 -20.72 -22.85 -5.05
CA TYR A 229 -21.73 -21.79 -5.15
C TYR A 229 -22.08 -21.18 -3.79
N ARG A 230 -21.06 -20.99 -2.98
CA ARG A 230 -21.14 -20.45 -1.63
C ARG A 230 -20.48 -19.07 -1.52
N ILE A 231 -19.44 -18.84 -2.31
CA ILE A 231 -18.70 -17.59 -2.30
C ILE A 231 -18.93 -16.86 -3.62
N ALA A 232 -19.35 -15.61 -3.54
CA ALA A 232 -19.48 -14.72 -4.70
C ALA A 232 -18.56 -13.52 -4.55
N ASN A 233 -18.09 -13.01 -5.67
CA ASN A 233 -17.30 -11.80 -5.78
C ASN A 233 -18.08 -10.72 -6.55
N ILE A 234 -18.11 -9.51 -6.01
CA ILE A 234 -18.49 -8.32 -6.77
C ILE A 234 -17.21 -7.56 -7.05
N ARG A 235 -16.80 -7.50 -8.30
CA ARG A 235 -15.64 -6.75 -8.76
C ARG A 235 -16.06 -5.32 -9.08
N LEU A 236 -15.59 -4.37 -8.30
CA LEU A 236 -15.77 -2.95 -8.54
C LEU A 236 -14.56 -2.40 -9.26
N SER A 237 -14.79 -1.71 -10.36
CA SER A 237 -13.76 -0.94 -11.07
C SER A 237 -13.87 0.52 -10.67
N MET A 238 -12.77 1.10 -10.23
CA MET A 238 -12.73 2.44 -9.69
C MET A 238 -11.77 3.32 -10.49
N ASN A 239 -12.19 4.56 -10.65
CA ASN A 239 -11.31 5.62 -11.14
C ASN A 239 -10.41 6.12 -9.97
N LYS A 240 -9.38 6.85 -10.33
CA LYS A 240 -8.50 7.52 -9.35
C LYS A 240 -9.26 8.52 -8.51
#